data_e19c862cee6567740b853eef29274667
#
_entry.id   e19c862cee6567740b853eef29274667
#
_cell.length_a   1.000
_cell.length_b   1.000
_cell.length_c   1.000
_cell.angle_alpha   90.00
_cell.angle_beta   90.00
_cell.angle_gamma   90.00
#
_symmetry.space_group_name_H-M   'P 1'
#
loop_
_entity.id
_entity.type
_entity.pdbx_description
1 polymer ?
#
loop_
_entity_poly.entity_id
_entity_poly.type
_entity_poly.pdbx_seq_one_letter_code
_entity_poly.pdbx_strand_id
1 'polypeptide(L)'
;MLEVLAYAAEEAEACGGGTVVVTEHADGSISVADDGRGTDTRVGNAGRTVKKPVMATKDLRFFDHPAAAMLPDGHPRRGMSVVAALSEWLEHVNRRANGSWRQRYERGIPVTDLTPICDDGATGTTVHFLPTLRGPVDFRGLDFGPHFTVVLR
;
A
#
# COMPACT_ATOMS: atom_id res chain seq x y z
N MET A 1 -7.50 1.43 -5.51
CA MET A 1 -8.01 0.80 -4.27
C MET A 1 -7.70 -0.70 -4.21
N LEU A 2 -8.23 -1.54 -5.08
CA LEU A 2 -8.04 -3.00 -5.01
C LEU A 2 -6.57 -3.44 -4.98
N GLU A 3 -5.69 -2.75 -5.70
CA GLU A 3 -4.24 -2.99 -5.62
C GLU A 3 -3.70 -2.83 -4.20
N VAL A 4 -4.13 -1.80 -3.47
CA VAL A 4 -3.67 -1.57 -2.10
C VAL A 4 -4.17 -2.68 -1.18
N LEU A 5 -5.45 -3.06 -1.31
CA LEU A 5 -6.03 -4.18 -0.56
C LEU A 5 -5.33 -5.50 -0.86
N ALA A 6 -4.96 -5.74 -2.12
CA ALA A 6 -4.25 -6.97 -2.51
C ALA A 6 -2.87 -7.08 -1.86
N TYR A 7 -2.13 -5.98 -1.68
CA TYR A 7 -0.86 -6.00 -0.93
C TYR A 7 -1.08 -6.30 0.55
N ALA A 8 -2.11 -5.71 1.17
CA ALA A 8 -2.45 -5.98 2.56
C ALA A 8 -2.92 -7.44 2.74
N ALA A 9 -3.66 -8.00 1.78
CA ALA A 9 -4.07 -9.40 1.81
C ALA A 9 -2.89 -10.37 1.68
N GLU A 10 -1.92 -10.09 0.81
CA GLU A 10 -0.67 -10.87 0.71
C GLU A 10 0.11 -10.87 2.04
N GLU A 11 0.17 -9.73 2.72
CA GLU A 11 0.82 -9.64 4.04
C GLU A 11 0.05 -10.43 5.10
N ALA A 12 -1.29 -10.32 5.11
CA ALA A 12 -2.14 -11.09 6.02
C ALA A 12 -1.99 -12.59 5.81
N GLU A 13 -1.95 -13.08 4.57
CA GLU A 13 -1.70 -14.48 4.26
C GLU A 13 -0.32 -14.93 4.80
N ALA A 14 0.72 -14.12 4.58
CA ALA A 14 2.07 -14.41 5.06
C ALA A 14 2.21 -14.42 6.59
N CYS A 15 1.32 -13.72 7.30
CA CYS A 15 1.30 -13.62 8.76
C CYS A 15 0.31 -14.60 9.41
N GLY A 16 -0.50 -15.32 8.64
CA GLY A 16 -1.56 -16.19 9.14
C GLY A 16 -2.82 -15.47 9.58
N GLY A 17 -2.98 -14.21 9.18
CA GLY A 17 -4.15 -13.36 9.41
C GLY A 17 -3.80 -11.89 9.48
N GLY A 18 -4.77 -11.03 9.15
CA GLY A 18 -4.61 -9.58 9.22
C GLY A 18 -5.91 -8.82 9.02
N THR A 19 -5.91 -7.59 9.49
CA THR A 19 -7.04 -6.65 9.35
C THR A 19 -6.58 -5.42 8.60
N VAL A 20 -7.41 -4.98 7.67
CA VAL A 20 -7.23 -3.70 7.00
C VAL A 20 -8.41 -2.78 7.33
N VAL A 21 -8.11 -1.54 7.64
CA VAL A 21 -9.10 -0.48 7.82
C VAL A 21 -9.06 0.42 6.60
N VAL A 22 -10.19 0.54 5.92
CA VAL A 22 -10.40 1.47 4.80
C VAL A 22 -11.24 2.63 5.31
N THR A 23 -10.73 3.84 5.15
CA THR A 23 -11.44 5.07 5.55
C THR A 23 -11.63 5.97 4.33
N GLU A 24 -12.88 6.36 4.07
CA GLU A 24 -13.19 7.40 3.10
C GLU A 24 -13.27 8.75 3.82
N HIS A 25 -12.47 9.71 3.37
CA HIS A 25 -12.41 11.03 3.97
C HIS A 25 -13.33 12.02 3.24
N ALA A 26 -13.77 13.06 3.94
CA ALA A 26 -14.69 14.07 3.42
C ALA A 26 -14.15 14.82 2.18
N ASP A 27 -12.83 14.90 2.01
CA ASP A 27 -12.18 15.50 0.84
C ASP A 27 -12.12 14.56 -0.37
N GLY A 28 -12.61 13.32 -0.21
CA GLY A 28 -12.58 12.27 -1.22
C GLY A 28 -11.27 11.50 -1.29
N SER A 29 -10.35 11.75 -0.35
CA SER A 29 -9.18 10.89 -0.18
C SER A 29 -9.55 9.60 0.54
N ILE A 30 -8.71 8.59 0.39
CA ILE A 30 -8.92 7.25 0.94
C ILE A 30 -7.66 6.83 1.67
N SER A 31 -7.80 6.34 2.89
CA SER A 31 -6.72 5.66 3.57
C SER A 31 -7.00 4.17 3.75
N VAL A 32 -5.96 3.38 3.53
CA VAL A 32 -5.95 1.93 3.70
C VAL A 32 -4.81 1.61 4.66
N ALA A 33 -5.15 1.14 5.85
CA ALA A 33 -4.19 0.84 6.91
C ALA A 33 -4.29 -0.63 7.30
N ASP A 34 -3.20 -1.38 7.18
CA ASP A 34 -3.09 -2.76 7.63
C ASP A 34 -2.36 -2.86 8.99
N ASP A 35 -2.58 -3.96 9.69
CA ASP A 35 -1.94 -4.32 10.94
C ASP A 35 -0.80 -5.34 10.75
N GLY A 36 -0.26 -5.45 9.54
CA GLY A 36 0.81 -6.35 9.20
C GLY A 36 2.15 -5.98 9.84
N ARG A 37 3.23 -6.66 9.40
CA ARG A 37 4.59 -6.42 9.92
C ARG A 37 5.19 -5.10 9.43
N GLY A 38 4.59 -4.49 8.44
CA GLY A 38 5.19 -3.39 7.68
C GLY A 38 6.30 -3.84 6.74
N THR A 39 6.66 -2.97 5.83
CA THR A 39 7.71 -3.20 4.84
C THR A 39 9.10 -3.16 5.48
N ASP A 40 9.94 -4.14 5.16
CA ASP A 40 11.30 -4.22 5.69
C ASP A 40 12.14 -2.97 5.33
N THR A 41 12.74 -2.36 6.35
CA THR A 41 13.56 -1.18 6.20
C THR A 41 15.03 -1.59 6.07
N ARG A 42 15.59 -1.42 4.87
CA ARG A 42 17.02 -1.67 4.62
C ARG A 42 17.81 -0.40 4.85
N VAL A 43 18.93 -0.54 5.55
CA VAL A 43 19.89 0.54 5.75
C VAL A 43 21.10 0.24 4.86
N GLY A 44 21.45 1.19 4.01
CA GLY A 44 22.63 1.10 3.15
C GLY A 44 23.93 1.37 3.91
N ASN A 45 25.07 1.18 3.24
CA ASN A 45 26.42 1.31 3.83
C ASN A 45 26.71 2.71 4.42
N ALA A 46 25.94 3.73 4.06
CA ALA A 46 26.06 5.09 4.58
C ALA A 46 25.10 5.40 5.74
N GLY A 47 24.46 4.37 6.34
CA GLY A 47 23.47 4.54 7.41
C GLY A 47 22.15 5.18 6.96
N ARG A 48 21.91 5.30 5.66
CA ARG A 48 20.67 5.87 5.10
C ARG A 48 19.68 4.76 4.76
N THR A 49 18.42 4.99 5.04
CA THR A 49 17.34 4.10 4.60
C THR A 49 17.30 4.03 3.08
N VAL A 50 17.32 2.80 2.55
CA VAL A 50 17.27 2.56 1.11
C VAL A 50 15.82 2.63 0.66
N LYS A 51 15.53 3.53 -0.29
CA LYS A 51 14.22 3.64 -0.92
C LYS A 51 13.90 2.36 -1.68
N LYS A 52 12.69 1.82 -1.49
CA LYS A 52 12.20 0.73 -2.32
C LYS A 52 11.60 1.31 -3.62
N PRO A 53 12.04 0.85 -4.78
CA PRO A 53 11.58 1.41 -6.05
C PRO A 53 10.13 1.03 -6.38
N VAL A 54 9.51 0.07 -5.68
CA VAL A 54 8.18 -0.48 -5.99
C VAL A 54 7.05 0.57 -6.10
N MET A 55 7.20 1.70 -5.40
CA MET A 55 6.23 2.80 -5.46
C MET A 55 6.40 3.71 -6.68
N ALA A 56 7.55 3.70 -7.33
CA ALA A 56 7.88 4.61 -8.44
C ALA A 56 8.25 3.86 -9.73
N THR A 57 8.34 2.53 -9.69
CA THR A 57 8.69 1.69 -10.84
C THR A 57 7.70 0.54 -10.97
N LYS A 58 7.66 -0.05 -12.18
CA LYS A 58 6.89 -1.27 -12.42
C LYS A 58 7.29 -2.37 -11.43
N ASP A 59 6.30 -2.99 -10.80
CA ASP A 59 6.52 -4.22 -10.08
C ASP A 59 6.58 -5.37 -11.10
N LEU A 60 7.79 -5.88 -11.32
CA LEU A 60 8.05 -6.91 -12.34
C LEU A 60 7.29 -8.22 -12.11
N ARG A 61 6.81 -8.46 -10.88
CA ARG A 61 5.97 -9.62 -10.57
C ARG A 61 4.65 -9.61 -11.36
N PHE A 62 4.19 -8.43 -11.79
CA PHE A 62 2.89 -8.22 -12.42
C PHE A 62 2.96 -7.82 -13.90
N PHE A 63 4.16 -7.71 -14.45
CA PHE A 63 4.37 -7.35 -15.86
C PHE A 63 5.06 -8.48 -16.61
N ASP A 64 4.59 -8.73 -17.81
CA ASP A 64 5.18 -9.68 -18.76
C ASP A 64 5.22 -11.15 -18.28
N HIS A 65 4.38 -11.52 -17.30
CA HIS A 65 4.25 -12.90 -16.86
C HIS A 65 2.88 -13.46 -17.29
N PRO A 66 2.83 -14.63 -17.99
CA PRO A 66 1.56 -15.22 -18.46
C PRO A 66 0.62 -15.65 -17.32
N ALA A 67 1.13 -15.79 -16.10
CA ALA A 67 0.36 -16.07 -14.89
C ALA A 67 0.35 -14.85 -13.94
N ALA A 68 0.23 -13.63 -14.49
CA ALA A 68 0.12 -12.43 -13.65
C ALA A 68 -1.03 -12.58 -12.65
N ALA A 69 -0.76 -12.26 -11.39
CA ALA A 69 -1.78 -12.29 -10.35
C ALA A 69 -2.95 -11.37 -10.72
N MET A 70 -4.15 -11.82 -10.44
CA MET A 70 -5.38 -11.09 -10.72
C MET A 70 -5.90 -10.44 -9.45
N LEU A 71 -6.56 -9.29 -9.59
CA LEU A 71 -7.38 -8.70 -8.56
C LEU A 71 -8.70 -9.47 -8.44
N PRO A 72 -9.41 -9.36 -7.29
CA PRO A 72 -10.68 -10.05 -7.09
C PRO A 72 -11.79 -9.68 -8.10
N ASP A 73 -11.66 -8.54 -8.77
CA ASP A 73 -12.56 -8.08 -9.83
C ASP A 73 -12.21 -8.62 -11.22
N GLY A 74 -11.21 -9.49 -11.31
CA GLY A 74 -10.76 -10.10 -12.56
C GLY A 74 -9.80 -9.25 -13.40
N HIS A 75 -9.37 -8.08 -12.92
CA HIS A 75 -8.36 -7.29 -13.60
C HIS A 75 -6.94 -7.72 -13.18
N PRO A 76 -5.96 -7.66 -14.10
CA PRO A 76 -4.59 -8.01 -13.75
C PRO A 76 -3.98 -6.99 -12.80
N ARG A 77 -3.22 -7.46 -11.82
CA ARG A 77 -2.44 -6.62 -10.91
C ARG A 77 -1.42 -5.77 -11.66
N ARG A 78 -1.22 -4.54 -11.21
CA ARG A 78 -0.29 -3.57 -11.83
C ARG A 78 0.70 -2.97 -10.83
N GLY A 79 0.48 -3.16 -9.55
CA GLY A 79 1.36 -2.71 -8.48
C GLY A 79 1.12 -1.29 -7.99
N MET A 80 1.81 -0.95 -6.90
CA MET A 80 1.62 0.31 -6.18
C MET A 80 2.04 1.54 -6.99
N SER A 81 2.98 1.40 -7.93
CA SER A 81 3.38 2.52 -8.80
C SER A 81 2.23 3.05 -9.65
N VAL A 82 1.30 2.18 -10.05
CA VAL A 82 0.10 2.59 -10.79
C VAL A 82 -0.88 3.31 -9.87
N VAL A 83 -1.04 2.86 -8.62
CA VAL A 83 -1.84 3.58 -7.63
C VAL A 83 -1.28 4.98 -7.41
N ALA A 84 0.02 5.11 -7.21
CA ALA A 84 0.68 6.40 -7.05
C ALA A 84 0.52 7.30 -8.28
N ALA A 85 0.66 6.76 -9.49
CA ALA A 85 0.50 7.51 -10.74
C ALA A 85 -0.94 7.99 -10.99
N LEU A 86 -1.93 7.20 -10.56
CA LEU A 86 -3.36 7.51 -10.66
C LEU A 86 -3.92 8.28 -9.46
N SER A 87 -3.03 8.80 -8.62
CA SER A 87 -3.39 9.65 -7.47
C SER A 87 -2.86 11.06 -7.69
N GLU A 88 -3.63 12.08 -7.31
CA GLU A 88 -3.13 13.45 -7.25
C GLU A 88 -1.97 13.54 -6.27
N TRP A 89 -2.14 12.91 -5.12
CA TRP A 89 -1.08 12.66 -4.15
C TRP A 89 -1.31 11.31 -3.46
N LEU A 90 -0.22 10.74 -2.97
CA LEU A 90 -0.22 9.53 -2.15
C LEU A 90 0.83 9.68 -1.06
N GLU A 91 0.46 9.38 0.18
CA GLU A 91 1.37 9.23 1.30
C GLU A 91 1.45 7.75 1.71
N HIS A 92 2.65 7.23 1.73
CA HIS A 92 2.96 5.89 2.19
C HIS A 92 3.64 5.98 3.55
N VAL A 93 3.00 5.42 4.56
CA VAL A 93 3.51 5.32 5.92
C VAL A 93 3.80 3.87 6.23
N ASN A 94 5.00 3.61 6.67
CA ASN A 94 5.44 2.28 7.09
C ASN A 94 5.86 2.30 8.55
N ARG A 95 5.38 1.33 9.31
CA ARG A 95 5.75 1.09 10.71
C ARG A 95 6.26 -0.32 10.87
N ARG A 96 7.49 -0.44 11.33
CA ARG A 96 8.12 -1.73 11.59
C ARG A 96 9.09 -1.60 12.76
N ALA A 97 9.32 -2.68 13.49
CA ALA A 97 10.23 -2.72 14.65
C ALA A 97 11.66 -2.24 14.34
N ASN A 98 12.11 -2.34 13.08
CA ASN A 98 13.44 -1.89 12.65
C ASN A 98 13.45 -0.52 11.98
N GLY A 99 12.37 0.24 12.06
CA GLY A 99 12.29 1.61 11.57
C GLY A 99 10.93 1.96 10.96
N SER A 100 10.47 3.15 11.32
CA SER A 100 9.22 3.71 10.82
C SER A 100 9.51 4.97 10.00
N TRP A 101 8.82 5.12 8.88
CA TRP A 101 9.05 6.22 7.94
C TRP A 101 7.81 6.51 7.11
N ARG A 102 7.79 7.70 6.51
CA ARG A 102 6.79 8.10 5.52
C ARG A 102 7.45 8.66 4.28
N GLN A 103 6.74 8.58 3.16
CA GLN A 103 7.11 9.22 1.90
C GLN A 103 5.86 9.68 1.16
N ARG A 104 5.94 10.88 0.56
CA ARG A 104 4.87 11.46 -0.25
C ARG A 104 5.21 11.40 -1.72
N TYR A 105 4.19 11.15 -2.52
CA TYR A 105 4.22 11.10 -3.98
C TYR A 105 3.16 12.05 -4.52
N GLU A 106 3.43 12.67 -5.64
CA GLU A 106 2.46 13.43 -6.42
C GLU A 106 2.48 12.88 -7.85
N ARG A 107 1.33 12.36 -8.30
CA ARG A 107 1.18 11.72 -9.62
C ARG A 107 2.27 10.69 -9.94
N GLY A 108 2.62 9.88 -8.94
CA GLY A 108 3.64 8.83 -9.04
C GLY A 108 5.07 9.29 -8.84
N ILE A 109 5.33 10.59 -8.71
CA ILE A 109 6.66 11.14 -8.51
C ILE A 109 6.90 11.35 -7.00
N PRO A 110 7.96 10.79 -6.41
CA PRO A 110 8.29 11.06 -5.02
C PRO A 110 8.71 12.52 -4.84
N VAL A 111 7.97 13.28 -4.02
CA VAL A 111 8.22 14.70 -3.74
C VAL A 111 8.89 14.93 -2.39
N THR A 112 9.02 13.89 -1.58
CA THR A 112 9.80 13.91 -0.34
C THR A 112 10.81 12.78 -0.32
N ASP A 113 11.84 12.92 0.51
CA ASP A 113 12.64 11.79 0.92
C ASP A 113 11.89 10.91 1.92
N LEU A 114 12.43 9.71 2.18
CA LEU A 114 11.97 8.91 3.30
C LEU A 114 12.21 9.67 4.59
N THR A 115 11.13 10.10 5.23
CA THR A 115 11.18 10.88 6.47
C THR A 115 10.88 9.94 7.64
N PRO A 116 11.81 9.79 8.59
CA PRO A 116 11.55 9.01 9.80
C PRO A 116 10.33 9.57 10.55
N ILE A 117 9.55 8.68 11.14
CA ILE A 117 8.45 9.03 12.04
C ILE A 117 8.69 8.39 13.41
N CYS A 118 8.09 8.98 14.44
CA CYS A 118 8.19 8.44 15.80
C CYS A 118 7.62 7.01 15.82
N ASP A 119 8.31 6.13 16.53
CA ASP A 119 7.80 4.81 16.85
C ASP A 119 6.70 4.97 17.90
N ASP A 120 5.52 4.46 17.58
CA ASP A 120 4.35 4.41 18.46
C ASP A 120 4.05 2.99 18.94
N GLY A 121 4.97 2.06 18.69
CA GLY A 121 4.84 0.65 19.02
C GLY A 121 3.92 -0.13 18.06
N ALA A 122 3.30 0.54 17.10
CA ALA A 122 2.49 -0.12 16.08
C ALA A 122 3.35 -0.66 14.92
N THR A 123 2.84 -1.66 14.21
CA THR A 123 3.38 -2.14 12.95
C THR A 123 2.31 -2.07 11.87
N GLY A 124 2.72 -2.15 10.62
CA GLY A 124 1.82 -2.16 9.47
C GLY A 124 2.13 -1.06 8.46
N THR A 125 1.31 -1.01 7.44
CA THR A 125 1.42 -0.02 6.36
C THR A 125 0.14 0.80 6.27
N THR A 126 0.28 2.11 6.05
CA THR A 126 -0.84 2.96 5.68
C THR A 126 -0.56 3.60 4.34
N VAL A 127 -1.48 3.43 3.41
CA VAL A 127 -1.48 4.13 2.13
C VAL A 127 -2.66 5.09 2.12
N HIS A 128 -2.37 6.38 2.16
CA HIS A 128 -3.37 7.45 2.10
C HIS A 128 -3.22 8.20 0.78
N PHE A 129 -4.28 8.28 -0.01
CA PHE A 129 -4.19 8.83 -1.37
C PHE A 129 -5.47 9.52 -1.81
N LEU A 130 -5.33 10.51 -2.68
CA LEU A 130 -6.42 11.16 -3.38
C LEU A 130 -6.46 10.66 -4.82
N PRO A 131 -7.40 9.77 -5.20
CA PRO A 131 -7.47 9.26 -6.54
C PRO A 131 -7.87 10.35 -7.55
N THR A 132 -7.27 10.34 -8.74
CA THR A 132 -7.64 11.25 -9.83
C THR A 132 -9.00 10.91 -10.43
N LEU A 133 -9.37 9.65 -10.42
CA LEU A 133 -10.68 9.15 -10.84
C LEU A 133 -11.50 8.85 -9.59
N ARG A 134 -12.55 9.61 -9.40
CA ARG A 134 -13.47 9.41 -8.27
C ARG A 134 -14.63 8.53 -8.71
N GLY A 135 -14.93 7.55 -7.92
CA GLY A 135 -16.07 6.66 -8.09
C GLY A 135 -16.41 6.00 -6.75
N PRO A 136 -17.58 5.41 -6.63
CA PRO A 136 -17.93 4.69 -5.40
C PRO A 136 -16.90 3.58 -5.16
N VAL A 137 -16.40 3.51 -3.94
CA VAL A 137 -15.55 2.41 -3.53
C VAL A 137 -16.46 1.28 -3.08
N ASP A 138 -16.65 0.31 -3.95
CA ASP A 138 -17.41 -0.89 -3.61
C ASP A 138 -16.52 -2.12 -3.79
N PHE A 139 -16.26 -2.79 -2.71
CA PHE A 139 -15.53 -4.07 -2.68
C PHE A 139 -16.32 -5.12 -1.89
N ARG A 140 -17.63 -4.87 -1.65
CA ARG A 140 -18.51 -5.85 -1.03
C ARG A 140 -18.64 -7.07 -1.93
N GLY A 141 -18.47 -8.25 -1.34
CA GLY A 141 -18.52 -9.51 -2.06
C GLY A 141 -17.26 -9.88 -2.85
N LEU A 142 -16.21 -9.07 -2.80
CA LEU A 142 -14.92 -9.45 -3.33
C LEU A 142 -14.17 -10.34 -2.32
N ASP A 143 -13.59 -11.42 -2.81
CA ASP A 143 -12.82 -12.36 -1.99
C ASP A 143 -11.34 -12.00 -2.01
N PHE A 144 -10.79 -11.66 -0.85
CA PHE A 144 -9.36 -11.42 -0.64
C PHE A 144 -8.67 -12.56 0.12
N GLY A 145 -9.36 -13.68 0.28
CA GLY A 145 -8.85 -14.86 1.00
C GLY A 145 -9.33 -14.95 2.45
N PRO A 146 -9.22 -16.16 3.04
CA PRO A 146 -9.83 -16.48 4.34
C PRO A 146 -9.16 -15.83 5.55
N HIS A 147 -7.96 -15.27 5.37
CA HIS A 147 -7.16 -14.70 6.44
C HIS A 147 -7.19 -13.16 6.49
N PHE A 148 -8.10 -12.55 5.73
CA PHE A 148 -8.11 -11.10 5.53
C PHE A 148 -9.45 -10.50 5.93
N THR A 149 -9.43 -9.56 6.86
CA THR A 149 -10.62 -8.83 7.33
C THR A 149 -10.55 -7.37 6.87
N VAL A 150 -11.61 -6.92 6.20
CA VAL A 150 -11.73 -5.52 5.77
C VAL A 150 -12.76 -4.79 6.63
N VAL A 151 -12.34 -3.69 7.25
CA VAL A 151 -13.18 -2.81 8.07
C VAL A 151 -13.35 -1.48 7.34
N LEU A 152 -14.59 -1.04 7.14
CA LEU A 152 -14.95 0.25 6.57
C LEU A 152 -15.21 1.30 7.65
N ARG A 153 -14.75 2.53 7.43
CA ARG A 153 -15.01 3.70 8.28
C ARG A 153 -15.30 4.95 7.46
#